data_58d509dff6cd083c4523af62d9941256
#
_entry.id   58d509dff6cd083c4523af62d9941256
#
_cell.length_a   1.000
_cell.length_b   1.000
_cell.length_c   1.000
_cell.angle_alpha   90.00
_cell.angle_beta   90.00
_cell.angle_gamma   90.00
#
_symmetry.space_group_name_H-M   'P 1'
#
loop_
_entity.id
_entity.type
_entity.pdbx_description
1 polymer ?
#
loop_
_entity_poly.entity_id
_entity_poly.type
_entity_poly.pdbx_seq_one_letter_code
_entity_poly.pdbx_strand_id
1 'polypeptide(L)'
;PVNVECMAVNYMENGTRKEPAPIIAFHKAPSCIVGHGDTMVLPDIPATIFEGEAELAVVIGKPTSNVSAARAMDHVFGYVNFIDGSARGVIPESNSFYQMKSRATFAPIGPYLVTADEVKDPQKLQVRLWVNGVLKQNFNTDDMAHKIPRCIEWMSQIHDLLNDDLDPSET
;
A
#
# COMPACT_ATOMS: atom_id res chain seq x y z
N PRO A 1 8.14 -4.51 8.78
CA PRO A 1 8.81 -3.90 7.62
C PRO A 1 9.65 -2.70 8.02
N VAL A 2 10.76 -2.48 7.31
CA VAL A 2 11.65 -1.33 7.51
C VAL A 2 11.00 -0.06 6.98
N ASN A 3 10.33 -0.15 5.82
CA ASN A 3 9.60 0.93 5.20
C ASN A 3 8.20 0.49 4.78
N VAL A 4 7.25 1.42 4.79
CA VAL A 4 5.92 1.26 4.21
C VAL A 4 5.73 2.37 3.18
N GLU A 5 5.71 2.00 1.91
CA GLU A 5 5.61 2.92 0.79
C GLU A 5 4.29 2.72 0.08
N CYS A 6 3.51 3.77 -0.04
CA CYS A 6 2.18 3.73 -0.63
C CYS A 6 2.16 4.53 -1.93
N MET A 7 1.62 3.91 -2.98
CA MET A 7 1.33 4.61 -4.23
C MET A 7 0.06 5.43 -4.08
N ALA A 8 0.14 6.73 -4.36
CA ALA A 8 -1.02 7.60 -4.28
C ALA A 8 -1.76 7.66 -5.62
N VAL A 9 -3.11 7.67 -5.56
CA VAL A 9 -4.01 7.91 -6.72
C VAL A 9 -3.72 6.97 -7.90
N ASN A 10 -3.43 5.71 -7.62
CA ASN A 10 -2.97 4.74 -8.62
C ASN A 10 -4.09 3.89 -9.26
N TYR A 11 -5.37 4.30 -9.17
CA TYR A 11 -6.48 3.60 -9.81
C TYR A 11 -7.23 4.51 -10.78
N MET A 12 -7.74 3.91 -11.87
CA MET A 12 -8.53 4.59 -12.90
C MET A 12 -10.01 4.75 -12.53
N GLU A 13 -10.39 4.26 -11.33
CA GLU A 13 -11.74 4.37 -10.76
C GLU A 13 -12.82 3.82 -11.70
N ASN A 14 -12.57 2.62 -12.23
CA ASN A 14 -13.43 1.93 -13.21
C ASN A 14 -13.72 2.80 -14.47
N GLY A 15 -12.71 3.56 -14.92
CA GLY A 15 -12.79 4.38 -16.14
C GLY A 15 -13.42 5.76 -15.95
N THR A 16 -13.74 6.17 -14.72
CA THR A 16 -14.18 7.55 -14.45
C THR A 16 -13.03 8.54 -14.65
N ARG A 17 -11.82 8.13 -14.32
CA ARG A 17 -10.58 8.85 -14.61
C ARG A 17 -10.14 8.56 -16.04
N LYS A 18 -10.03 9.60 -16.88
CA LYS A 18 -9.67 9.45 -18.30
C LYS A 18 -8.17 9.29 -18.53
N GLU A 19 -7.37 9.94 -17.70
CA GLU A 19 -5.91 9.92 -17.78
C GLU A 19 -5.31 9.44 -16.45
N PRO A 20 -4.22 8.68 -16.47
CA PRO A 20 -3.48 8.32 -15.28
C PRO A 20 -3.02 9.58 -14.53
N ALA A 21 -3.11 9.56 -13.21
CA ALA A 21 -2.40 10.56 -12.42
C ALA A 21 -0.89 10.37 -12.62
N PRO A 22 -0.06 11.43 -12.47
CA PRO A 22 1.37 11.26 -12.36
C PRO A 22 1.70 10.25 -11.25
N ILE A 23 2.77 9.48 -11.45
CA ILE A 23 3.20 8.53 -10.43
C ILE A 23 3.66 9.28 -9.17
N ILE A 24 3.04 8.98 -8.04
CA ILE A 24 3.27 9.64 -6.76
C ILE A 24 3.31 8.56 -5.68
N ALA A 25 4.22 8.71 -4.71
CA ALA A 25 4.27 7.85 -3.54
C ALA A 25 4.47 8.67 -2.26
N PHE A 26 4.19 8.06 -1.13
CA PHE A 26 4.45 8.60 0.19
C PHE A 26 4.82 7.47 1.16
N HIS A 27 5.48 7.84 2.26
CA HIS A 27 5.79 6.89 3.33
C HIS A 27 4.76 6.92 4.44
N LYS A 28 4.49 5.75 5.01
CA LYS A 28 3.92 5.62 6.34
C LYS A 28 5.03 5.17 7.29
N ALA A 29 5.13 5.77 8.46
CA ALA A 29 6.10 5.34 9.45
C ALA A 29 5.83 3.87 9.83
N PRO A 30 6.86 3.02 9.99
CA PRO A 30 6.68 1.63 10.43
C PRO A 30 5.91 1.51 11.75
N SER A 31 6.03 2.52 12.63
CA SER A 31 5.27 2.63 13.88
C SER A 31 3.75 2.81 13.70
N CYS A 32 3.28 3.04 12.47
CA CYS A 32 1.84 3.06 12.16
C CYS A 32 1.24 1.67 12.01
N ILE A 33 2.07 0.63 11.88
CA ILE A 33 1.64 -0.74 11.60
C ILE A 33 0.94 -1.33 12.82
N VAL A 34 -0.19 -1.96 12.57
CA VAL A 34 -0.91 -2.83 13.49
C VAL A 34 -1.31 -4.11 12.79
N GLY A 35 -1.47 -5.20 13.53
CA GLY A 35 -1.77 -6.52 13.01
C GLY A 35 -3.27 -6.78 12.83
N HIS A 36 -3.58 -7.99 12.37
CA HIS A 36 -4.95 -8.46 12.29
C HIS A 36 -5.61 -8.55 13.67
N GLY A 37 -6.80 -7.98 13.80
CA GLY A 37 -7.55 -7.95 15.06
C GLY A 37 -7.21 -6.75 15.96
N ASP A 38 -6.17 -6.00 15.65
CA ASP A 38 -5.84 -4.76 16.37
C ASP A 38 -6.82 -3.64 16.02
N THR A 39 -6.79 -2.58 16.81
CA THR A 39 -7.66 -1.43 16.65
C THR A 39 -6.92 -0.28 15.96
N MET A 40 -7.44 0.20 14.84
CA MET A 40 -7.05 1.50 14.28
C MET A 40 -7.69 2.60 15.10
N VAL A 41 -6.87 3.35 15.84
CA VAL A 41 -7.32 4.41 16.75
C VAL A 41 -7.45 5.73 15.99
N LEU A 42 -8.64 6.29 15.97
CA LEU A 42 -8.89 7.61 15.37
C LEU A 42 -8.47 8.71 16.37
N PRO A 43 -7.48 9.56 16.01
CA PRO A 43 -7.02 10.61 16.93
C PRO A 43 -8.03 11.74 17.06
N ASP A 44 -8.01 12.40 18.21
CA ASP A 44 -8.79 13.65 18.43
C ASP A 44 -8.06 14.83 17.77
N ILE A 45 -8.38 15.07 16.52
CA ILE A 45 -7.80 16.12 15.66
C ILE A 45 -8.89 16.71 14.76
N PRO A 46 -8.73 17.94 14.25
CA PRO A 46 -9.69 18.57 13.38
C PRO A 46 -9.67 17.99 11.94
N ALA A 47 -9.82 16.68 11.81
CA ALA A 47 -10.01 16.03 10.53
C ALA A 47 -11.48 16.12 10.08
N THR A 48 -11.72 16.29 8.79
CA THR A 48 -13.09 16.32 8.25
C THR A 48 -13.69 14.93 8.17
N ILE A 49 -12.86 13.92 7.89
CA ILE A 49 -13.26 12.51 7.82
C ILE A 49 -12.05 11.61 8.05
N PHE A 50 -12.30 10.43 8.62
CA PHE A 50 -11.35 9.32 8.67
C PHE A 50 -11.78 8.24 7.67
N GLU A 51 -10.82 7.75 6.88
CA GLU A 51 -11.04 6.71 5.88
C GLU A 51 -10.10 5.54 6.13
N GLY A 52 -10.54 4.33 5.75
CA GLY A 52 -9.71 3.14 5.61
C GLY A 52 -9.80 2.69 4.16
N GLU A 53 -8.71 2.87 3.42
CA GLU A 53 -8.60 2.49 2.01
C GLU A 53 -8.02 1.07 1.94
N ALA A 54 -8.81 0.09 1.46
CA ALA A 54 -8.34 -1.28 1.27
C ALA A 54 -7.39 -1.34 0.08
N GLU A 55 -6.24 -1.98 0.27
CA GLU A 55 -5.18 -2.05 -0.72
C GLU A 55 -4.54 -3.43 -0.77
N LEU A 56 -3.83 -3.69 -1.87
CA LEU A 56 -2.90 -4.80 -2.00
C LEU A 56 -1.49 -4.29 -1.68
N ALA A 57 -0.90 -4.77 -0.60
CA ALA A 57 0.51 -4.54 -0.33
C ALA A 57 1.37 -5.60 -1.03
N VAL A 58 2.48 -5.14 -1.61
CA VAL A 58 3.52 -5.99 -2.22
C VAL A 58 4.71 -6.01 -1.26
N VAL A 59 5.15 -7.19 -0.88
CA VAL A 59 6.29 -7.39 0.01
C VAL A 59 7.53 -7.65 -0.84
N ILE A 60 8.56 -6.83 -0.67
CA ILE A 60 9.84 -6.98 -1.34
C ILE A 60 10.69 -8.00 -0.58
N GLY A 61 11.17 -9.02 -1.29
CA GLY A 61 11.92 -10.14 -0.70
C GLY A 61 13.42 -10.14 -1.00
N LYS A 62 13.90 -9.14 -1.75
CA LYS A 62 15.32 -8.99 -2.08
C LYS A 62 15.68 -7.51 -2.14
N PRO A 63 16.89 -7.12 -1.74
CA PRO A 63 17.37 -5.75 -1.96
C PRO A 63 17.18 -5.35 -3.44
N THR A 64 16.53 -4.21 -3.66
CA THR A 64 16.07 -3.79 -4.98
C THR A 64 16.51 -2.36 -5.24
N SER A 65 17.46 -2.19 -6.15
CA SER A 65 18.03 -0.90 -6.55
C SER A 65 18.06 -0.79 -8.07
N ASN A 66 17.50 0.28 -8.64
CA ASN A 66 17.49 0.53 -10.08
C ASN A 66 17.01 -0.67 -10.93
N VAL A 67 16.01 -1.40 -10.47
CA VAL A 67 15.49 -2.54 -11.20
C VAL A 67 14.57 -2.09 -12.33
N SER A 68 14.67 -2.71 -13.50
CA SER A 68 13.71 -2.46 -14.58
C SER A 68 12.37 -3.13 -14.32
N ALA A 69 11.28 -2.58 -14.88
CA ALA A 69 9.94 -3.19 -14.77
C ALA A 69 9.92 -4.66 -15.23
N ALA A 70 10.71 -5.02 -16.24
CA ALA A 70 10.82 -6.39 -16.73
C ALA A 70 11.39 -7.39 -15.69
N ARG A 71 12.14 -6.90 -14.71
CA ARG A 71 12.77 -7.70 -13.66
C ARG A 71 12.16 -7.47 -12.27
N ALA A 72 11.28 -6.50 -12.15
CA ALA A 72 10.73 -6.06 -10.86
C ALA A 72 10.05 -7.21 -10.07
N MET A 73 9.31 -8.06 -10.77
CA MET A 73 8.59 -9.17 -10.14
C MET A 73 9.50 -10.28 -9.59
N ASP A 74 10.76 -10.35 -10.03
CA ASP A 74 11.76 -11.29 -9.47
C ASP A 74 12.16 -10.93 -8.04
N HIS A 75 11.81 -9.73 -7.58
CA HIS A 75 12.13 -9.18 -6.27
C HIS A 75 10.95 -9.25 -5.29
N VAL A 76 9.78 -9.67 -5.75
CA VAL A 76 8.58 -9.77 -4.91
C VAL A 76 8.59 -11.08 -4.13
N PHE A 77 8.47 -10.99 -2.81
CA PHE A 77 8.28 -12.14 -1.93
C PHE A 77 6.82 -12.62 -1.91
N GLY A 78 5.89 -11.67 -1.81
CA GLY A 78 4.47 -12.01 -1.72
C GLY A 78 3.57 -10.78 -1.57
N TYR A 79 2.34 -11.06 -1.15
CA TYR A 79 1.25 -10.09 -1.09
C TYR A 79 0.49 -10.21 0.22
N VAL A 80 0.01 -9.08 0.72
CA VAL A 80 -0.78 -9.03 1.95
C VAL A 80 -1.85 -7.94 1.83
N ASN A 81 -2.99 -8.15 2.49
CA ASN A 81 -4.00 -7.11 2.62
C ASN A 81 -3.48 -5.97 3.49
N PHE A 82 -3.79 -4.77 3.09
CA PHE A 82 -3.36 -3.55 3.76
C PHE A 82 -4.53 -2.56 3.84
N ILE A 83 -4.55 -1.75 4.89
CA ILE A 83 -5.45 -0.61 4.99
C ILE A 83 -4.61 0.66 5.08
N ASP A 84 -4.76 1.55 4.10
CA ASP A 84 -4.21 2.89 4.18
C ASP A 84 -5.17 3.79 4.97
N GLY A 85 -4.96 3.86 6.28
CA GLY A 85 -5.69 4.77 7.15
C GLY A 85 -5.39 6.22 6.81
N SER A 86 -6.45 7.04 6.71
CA SER A 86 -6.35 8.44 6.24
C SER A 86 -7.17 9.38 7.11
N ALA A 87 -6.59 10.53 7.48
CA ALA A 87 -7.28 11.63 8.15
C ALA A 87 -7.36 12.83 7.19
N ARG A 88 -8.53 13.03 6.57
CA ARG A 88 -8.71 14.10 5.57
C ARG A 88 -8.96 15.45 6.21
N GLY A 89 -8.62 16.53 5.51
CA GLY A 89 -8.88 17.90 5.93
C GLY A 89 -7.98 18.42 7.04
N VAL A 90 -6.86 17.74 7.33
CA VAL A 90 -5.85 18.24 8.28
C VAL A 90 -5.04 19.37 7.68
N ILE A 91 -4.64 20.32 8.52
CA ILE A 91 -3.91 21.54 8.14
C ILE A 91 -2.45 21.45 8.65
N PRO A 92 -1.46 21.98 7.90
CA PRO A 92 -1.55 22.61 6.59
C PRO A 92 -1.69 21.60 5.44
N GLU A 93 -2.46 21.93 4.44
CA GLU A 93 -2.70 21.06 3.26
C GLU A 93 -1.42 20.72 2.50
N SER A 94 -0.44 21.61 2.49
CA SER A 94 0.87 21.41 1.83
C SER A 94 1.72 20.28 2.42
N ASN A 95 1.39 19.82 3.64
CA ASN A 95 2.06 18.69 4.31
C ASN A 95 1.09 17.53 4.54
N SER A 96 0.15 17.35 3.63
CA SER A 96 -1.00 16.48 3.83
C SER A 96 -0.63 15.00 4.00
N PHE A 97 0.27 14.46 3.18
CA PHE A 97 0.58 13.02 3.23
C PHE A 97 1.14 12.61 4.60
N TYR A 98 2.10 13.35 5.15
CA TYR A 98 2.63 13.01 6.46
C TYR A 98 1.57 13.03 7.55
N GLN A 99 0.81 14.13 7.65
CA GLN A 99 -0.21 14.30 8.69
C GLN A 99 -1.45 13.43 8.46
N MET A 100 -1.83 13.21 7.20
CA MET A 100 -3.01 12.42 6.85
C MET A 100 -2.79 10.93 6.99
N LYS A 101 -1.63 10.44 6.59
CA LYS A 101 -1.36 9.04 6.30
C LYS A 101 -0.44 8.37 7.33
N SER A 102 0.53 9.10 7.90
CA SER A 102 1.58 8.54 8.78
C SER A 102 1.23 8.74 10.25
N ARG A 103 0.09 8.18 10.69
CA ARG A 103 -0.37 8.24 12.08
C ARG A 103 -0.32 6.88 12.75
N ALA A 104 -0.09 6.86 14.06
CA ALA A 104 -0.12 5.63 14.84
C ALA A 104 -1.37 4.81 14.51
N THR A 105 -1.20 3.50 14.30
CA THR A 105 -2.24 2.52 13.96
C THR A 105 -2.89 2.66 12.57
N PHE A 106 -2.45 3.60 11.72
CA PHE A 106 -3.06 3.86 10.41
C PHE A 106 -2.55 2.95 9.28
N ALA A 107 -1.88 1.85 9.63
CA ALA A 107 -1.38 0.85 8.68
C ALA A 107 -1.72 -0.59 9.14
N PRO A 108 -3.01 -0.95 9.27
CA PRO A 108 -3.39 -2.34 9.50
C PRO A 108 -2.92 -3.24 8.36
N ILE A 109 -2.24 -4.35 8.70
CA ILE A 109 -1.69 -5.31 7.75
C ILE A 109 -2.05 -6.75 8.17
N GLY A 110 -2.35 -7.59 7.21
CA GLY A 110 -2.67 -9.01 7.45
C GLY A 110 -4.05 -9.41 6.89
N PRO A 111 -4.59 -10.59 7.32
CA PRO A 111 -4.02 -11.53 8.31
C PRO A 111 -2.94 -12.46 7.76
N TYR A 112 -2.86 -12.66 6.44
CA TYR A 112 -1.95 -13.62 5.82
C TYR A 112 -1.03 -12.92 4.83
N LEU A 113 0.24 -13.32 4.81
CA LEU A 113 1.18 -13.06 3.73
C LEU A 113 1.15 -14.26 2.80
N VAL A 114 0.75 -14.04 1.55
CA VAL A 114 0.67 -15.06 0.50
C VAL A 114 1.89 -14.92 -0.40
N THR A 115 2.65 -15.98 -0.58
CA THR A 115 3.87 -15.94 -1.39
C THR A 115 3.57 -15.73 -2.89
N ALA A 116 4.52 -15.14 -3.61
CA ALA A 116 4.32 -14.72 -4.99
C ALA A 116 3.98 -15.87 -5.93
N ASP A 117 4.46 -17.09 -5.64
CA ASP A 117 4.20 -18.30 -6.44
C ASP A 117 2.76 -18.81 -6.31
N GLU A 118 2.07 -18.48 -5.21
CA GLU A 118 0.64 -18.81 -5.03
C GLU A 118 -0.30 -17.83 -5.76
N VAL A 119 0.17 -16.64 -6.10
CA VAL A 119 -0.63 -15.59 -6.78
C VAL A 119 -0.26 -15.56 -8.27
N LYS A 120 -1.07 -16.20 -9.10
CA LYS A 120 -0.79 -16.32 -10.55
C LYS A 120 -0.66 -14.98 -11.27
N ASP A 121 -1.50 -14.01 -10.92
CA ASP A 121 -1.49 -12.67 -11.54
C ASP A 121 -1.96 -11.62 -10.52
N PRO A 122 -1.04 -10.88 -9.90
CA PRO A 122 -1.40 -9.87 -8.92
C PRO A 122 -2.14 -8.66 -9.52
N GLN A 123 -2.16 -8.53 -10.85
CA GLN A 123 -2.92 -7.51 -11.56
C GLN A 123 -4.34 -7.94 -11.93
N LYS A 124 -4.85 -9.04 -11.33
CA LYS A 124 -6.21 -9.56 -11.55
C LYS A 124 -6.87 -10.01 -10.25
N LEU A 125 -6.57 -9.33 -9.16
CA LEU A 125 -7.14 -9.64 -7.85
C LEU A 125 -8.36 -8.75 -7.57
N GLN A 126 -9.43 -9.38 -7.06
CA GLN A 126 -10.61 -8.65 -6.61
C GLN A 126 -10.42 -8.23 -5.15
N VAL A 127 -10.40 -6.93 -4.90
CA VAL A 127 -10.33 -6.33 -3.56
C VAL A 127 -11.71 -5.88 -3.12
N ARG A 128 -12.10 -6.23 -1.90
CA ARG A 128 -13.37 -5.82 -1.31
C ARG A 128 -13.20 -5.43 0.14
N LEU A 129 -13.88 -4.36 0.54
CA LEU A 129 -13.92 -3.89 1.92
C LEU A 129 -15.37 -3.80 2.40
N TRP A 130 -15.63 -4.40 3.55
CA TRP A 130 -16.89 -4.25 4.26
C TRP A 130 -16.68 -3.53 5.58
N VAL A 131 -17.55 -2.59 5.90
CA VAL A 131 -17.60 -1.92 7.20
C VAL A 131 -18.99 -2.15 7.79
N ASN A 132 -19.03 -2.77 8.97
CA ASN A 132 -20.29 -3.15 9.63
C ASN A 132 -21.25 -3.92 8.71
N GLY A 133 -20.70 -4.85 7.92
CA GLY A 133 -21.48 -5.68 6.98
C GLY A 133 -21.88 -4.98 5.68
N VAL A 134 -21.56 -3.70 5.50
CA VAL A 134 -21.85 -2.93 4.28
C VAL A 134 -20.62 -2.90 3.38
N LEU A 135 -20.77 -3.32 2.13
CA LEU A 135 -19.71 -3.24 1.12
C LEU A 135 -19.37 -1.76 0.82
N LYS A 136 -18.13 -1.35 1.08
CA LYS A 136 -17.63 0.02 0.90
C LYS A 136 -16.68 0.17 -0.28
N GLN A 137 -15.84 -0.83 -0.52
CA GLN A 137 -14.97 -0.84 -1.70
C GLN A 137 -15.10 -2.18 -2.42
N ASN A 138 -15.04 -2.14 -3.74
CA ASN A 138 -15.10 -3.31 -4.61
C ASN A 138 -14.45 -2.95 -5.95
N PHE A 139 -13.21 -3.37 -6.15
CA PHE A 139 -12.42 -3.05 -7.33
C PHE A 139 -11.46 -4.19 -7.68
N ASN A 140 -10.88 -4.15 -8.87
CA ASN A 140 -9.88 -5.11 -9.31
C ASN A 140 -8.52 -4.42 -9.46
N THR A 141 -7.44 -5.14 -9.19
CA THR A 141 -6.08 -4.62 -9.35
C THR A 141 -5.70 -4.39 -10.82
N ASP A 142 -6.48 -4.88 -11.78
CA ASP A 142 -6.31 -4.56 -13.19
C ASP A 142 -6.65 -3.09 -13.51
N ASP A 143 -7.41 -2.41 -12.64
CA ASP A 143 -7.72 -0.98 -12.75
C ASP A 143 -6.57 -0.05 -12.31
N MET A 144 -5.43 -0.58 -11.84
CA MET A 144 -4.24 0.21 -11.54
C MET A 144 -3.76 0.95 -12.80
N ALA A 145 -3.54 2.26 -12.68
CA ALA A 145 -2.98 3.11 -13.73
C ALA A 145 -1.51 2.73 -14.00
N HIS A 146 -0.71 2.70 -12.94
CA HIS A 146 0.68 2.22 -12.97
C HIS A 146 0.72 0.81 -12.38
N LYS A 147 1.08 -0.16 -13.21
CA LYS A 147 1.13 -1.57 -12.80
C LYS A 147 2.27 -1.83 -11.81
N ILE A 148 2.14 -2.86 -10.99
CA ILE A 148 3.10 -3.22 -9.94
C ILE A 148 4.56 -3.19 -10.42
N PRO A 149 4.93 -3.80 -11.58
CA PRO A 149 6.31 -3.74 -12.04
C PRO A 149 6.83 -2.32 -12.28
N ARG A 150 5.97 -1.43 -12.80
CA ARG A 150 6.33 -0.02 -13.04
C ARG A 150 6.48 0.75 -11.73
N CYS A 151 5.65 0.46 -10.73
CA CYS A 151 5.76 1.08 -9.41
C CYS A 151 7.10 0.72 -8.74
N ILE A 152 7.45 -0.58 -8.75
CA ILE A 152 8.73 -1.07 -8.20
C ILE A 152 9.92 -0.46 -8.96
N GLU A 153 9.89 -0.43 -10.29
CA GLU A 153 10.93 0.23 -11.11
C GLU A 153 11.11 1.68 -10.67
N TRP A 154 10.02 2.44 -10.62
CA TRP A 154 10.07 3.86 -10.29
C TRP A 154 10.58 4.12 -8.87
N MET A 155 10.09 3.39 -7.88
CA MET A 155 10.54 3.54 -6.49
C MET A 155 12.01 3.18 -6.33
N SER A 156 12.46 2.06 -6.94
CA SER A 156 13.84 1.58 -6.85
C SER A 156 14.87 2.48 -7.56
N GLN A 157 14.42 3.42 -8.40
CA GLN A 157 15.27 4.47 -8.98
C GLN A 157 15.48 5.66 -8.04
N ILE A 158 14.63 5.81 -7.02
CA ILE A 158 14.69 6.92 -6.07
C ILE A 158 15.53 6.53 -4.86
N HIS A 159 15.31 5.33 -4.33
CA HIS A 159 16.07 4.75 -3.21
C HIS A 159 16.00 3.22 -3.26
N ASP A 160 16.89 2.58 -2.52
CA ASP A 160 16.89 1.13 -2.42
C ASP A 160 15.65 0.65 -1.63
N LEU A 161 14.91 -0.29 -2.23
CA LEU A 161 13.86 -1.00 -1.53
C LEU A 161 14.53 -2.17 -0.78
N LEU A 162 14.43 -2.13 0.51
CA LEU A 162 15.03 -3.14 1.36
C LEU A 162 14.09 -4.34 1.47
N ASN A 163 14.64 -5.55 1.52
CA ASN A 163 13.88 -6.68 1.99
C ASN A 163 13.62 -6.46 3.48
N ASP A 164 12.39 -6.59 3.89
CA ASP A 164 12.12 -6.76 5.30
C ASP A 164 12.85 -8.02 5.76
N ASP A 165 13.67 -7.89 6.78
CA ASP A 165 14.44 -8.99 7.37
C ASP A 165 13.51 -10.09 7.91
N LEU A 166 12.91 -10.82 6.98
CA LEU A 166 12.42 -12.16 7.19
C LEU A 166 13.47 -13.12 6.61
N ASP A 167 14.70 -13.00 7.08
CA ASP A 167 15.67 -14.06 6.86
C ASP A 167 15.35 -15.18 7.86
N PRO A 168 14.79 -16.32 7.41
CA PRO A 168 14.51 -17.44 8.29
C PRO A 168 15.77 -18.15 8.78
N SER A 169 16.96 -17.64 8.46
CA SER A 169 18.24 -18.18 8.90
C SER A 169 18.73 -17.61 10.23
N GLU A 170 18.03 -16.62 10.82
CA GLU A 170 18.35 -16.04 12.14
C GLU A 170 17.34 -16.41 13.25
N THR A 171 16.68 -17.56 13.16
CA THR A 171 15.88 -18.10 14.26
C THR A 171 16.58 -19.28 14.93
#